data_634c4400b0873176da310ca185167a27
#
_entry.id   634c4400b0873176da310ca185167a27
#
_cell.length_a   1.000
_cell.length_b   1.000
_cell.length_c   1.000
_cell.angle_alpha   90.00
_cell.angle_beta   90.00
_cell.angle_gamma   90.00
#
_symmetry.space_group_name_H-M   'P 1'
#
loop_
_entity.id
_entity.type
_entity.pdbx_description
1 polymer ?
#
loop_
_entity_poly.entity_id
_entity_poly.type
_entity_poly.pdbx_seq_one_letter_code
_entity_poly.pdbx_strand_id
1 'polypeptide(L)'
;CLALLAIAAFPALPALAADAPALLLAQVYRPGLPLQDYWVSEKYDGVRGFWDGRTLRTRGGETVRAPAWFTAGWPEVPMDGELWAGRGRFSHAQSTTRQQQPGDVAWRQIRFMVFDLPGDKGTFDQRLPALNALVESLGQPWVQAVPQRRVANDAALQALLHRTVRAGGEGLMLHRGASLYRAGRSDDLIKLKTHEDTEARVIAHLPGKGRHA
;
A
#
# COMPACT_ATOMS: atom_id res chain seq x y z
N CYS A 1 37.41 51.25 11.25
CA CYS A 1 36.62 50.67 10.13
C CYS A 1 35.98 49.39 10.56
N LEU A 2 34.67 49.47 10.89
CA LEU A 2 33.82 48.27 11.11
C LEU A 2 33.18 47.90 9.77
N ALA A 3 33.48 46.70 9.26
CA ALA A 3 32.80 46.13 8.12
C ALA A 3 31.55 45.40 8.60
N LEU A 4 30.36 45.89 8.24
CA LEU A 4 29.10 45.19 8.42
C LEU A 4 28.99 44.09 7.35
N LEU A 5 29.00 42.83 7.76
CA LEU A 5 28.64 41.69 6.91
C LEU A 5 27.10 41.63 6.82
N ALA A 6 26.54 41.96 5.67
CA ALA A 6 25.13 41.76 5.40
C ALA A 6 24.90 40.28 5.06
N ILE A 7 24.23 39.55 5.94
CA ILE A 7 23.78 38.18 5.68
C ILE A 7 22.51 38.27 4.82
N ALA A 8 22.59 37.95 3.53
CA ALA A 8 21.44 37.82 2.64
C ALA A 8 20.64 36.57 3.01
N ALA A 9 19.47 36.75 3.59
CA ALA A 9 18.51 35.66 3.81
C ALA A 9 17.90 35.28 2.45
N PHE A 10 18.26 34.10 1.93
CA PHE A 10 17.57 33.51 0.79
C PHE A 10 16.17 33.04 1.24
N PRO A 11 15.09 33.48 0.55
CA PRO A 11 13.77 32.92 0.84
C PRO A 11 13.77 31.43 0.50
N ALA A 12 13.39 30.59 1.46
CA ALA A 12 13.14 29.18 1.21
C ALA A 12 11.99 29.05 0.22
N LEU A 13 12.26 28.50 -0.96
CA LEU A 13 11.21 28.15 -1.92
C LEU A 13 10.26 27.15 -1.25
N PRO A 14 8.93 27.33 -1.36
CA PRO A 14 7.99 26.36 -0.84
C PRO A 14 8.23 25.03 -1.57
N ALA A 15 8.45 23.96 -0.80
CA ALA A 15 8.51 22.62 -1.35
C ALA A 15 7.15 22.35 -2.02
N LEU A 16 7.15 22.20 -3.34
CA LEU A 16 5.98 21.72 -4.07
C LEU A 16 5.57 20.39 -3.44
N ALA A 17 4.36 20.31 -2.90
CA ALA A 17 3.78 19.06 -2.44
C ALA A 17 3.78 18.12 -3.66
N ALA A 18 4.45 16.97 -3.53
CA ALA A 18 4.44 15.99 -4.61
C ALA A 18 3.00 15.53 -4.83
N ASP A 19 2.54 15.57 -6.08
CA ASP A 19 1.19 15.10 -6.43
C ASP A 19 1.03 13.64 -5.98
N ALA A 20 -0.14 13.34 -5.42
CA ALA A 20 -0.47 11.98 -4.99
C ALA A 20 -0.44 11.04 -6.21
N PRO A 21 0.13 9.83 -6.09
CA PRO A 21 0.18 8.90 -7.20
C PRO A 21 -1.21 8.49 -7.67
N ALA A 22 -1.37 8.33 -8.98
CA ALA A 22 -2.61 7.91 -9.61
C ALA A 22 -2.82 6.40 -9.39
N LEU A 23 -3.49 6.03 -8.30
CA LEU A 23 -3.62 4.66 -7.85
C LEU A 23 -4.97 4.02 -8.19
N LEU A 24 -4.96 2.73 -8.52
CA LEU A 24 -6.14 1.88 -8.54
C LEU A 24 -6.70 1.73 -7.12
N LEU A 25 -8.00 1.97 -6.93
CA LEU A 25 -8.69 1.95 -5.63
C LEU A 25 -9.79 0.89 -5.61
N ALA A 26 -9.94 0.22 -4.47
CA ALA A 26 -10.90 -0.87 -4.33
C ALA A 26 -12.32 -0.37 -4.05
N GLN A 27 -13.32 -1.02 -4.69
CA GLN A 27 -14.73 -1.01 -4.29
C GLN A 27 -14.95 -2.01 -3.14
N VAL A 28 -16.12 -1.91 -2.49
CA VAL A 28 -16.57 -2.90 -1.50
C VAL A 28 -17.24 -4.07 -2.23
N TYR A 29 -16.96 -5.29 -1.77
CA TYR A 29 -17.58 -6.51 -2.31
C TYR A 29 -19.10 -6.46 -2.22
N ARG A 30 -19.73 -6.96 -3.28
CA ARG A 30 -21.19 -7.22 -3.35
C ARG A 30 -21.39 -8.62 -3.88
N PRO A 31 -22.34 -9.40 -3.33
CA PRO A 31 -22.69 -10.71 -3.88
C PRO A 31 -23.09 -10.66 -5.35
N GLY A 32 -22.86 -11.75 -6.06
CA GLY A 32 -23.24 -11.86 -7.48
C GLY A 32 -22.14 -11.51 -8.48
N LEU A 33 -20.90 -11.26 -8.00
CA LEU A 33 -19.76 -11.07 -8.89
C LEU A 33 -19.39 -12.37 -9.64
N PRO A 34 -18.99 -12.28 -10.91
CA PRO A 34 -18.44 -13.41 -11.67
C PRO A 34 -17.03 -13.75 -11.16
N LEU A 35 -16.95 -14.52 -10.06
CA LEU A 35 -15.69 -14.79 -9.33
C LEU A 35 -14.62 -15.44 -10.19
N GLN A 36 -14.98 -16.16 -11.25
CA GLN A 36 -14.05 -16.73 -12.22
C GLN A 36 -13.18 -15.66 -12.91
N ASP A 37 -13.64 -14.41 -12.96
CA ASP A 37 -12.91 -13.31 -13.59
C ASP A 37 -11.86 -12.68 -12.66
N TYR A 38 -11.86 -13.06 -11.37
CA TYR A 38 -11.04 -12.41 -10.36
C TYR A 38 -9.95 -13.30 -9.79
N TRP A 39 -8.78 -12.72 -9.61
CA TRP A 39 -7.75 -13.22 -8.71
C TRP A 39 -8.07 -12.78 -7.28
N VAL A 40 -7.79 -13.64 -6.33
CA VAL A 40 -8.06 -13.39 -4.92
C VAL A 40 -6.75 -13.47 -4.13
N SER A 41 -6.50 -12.47 -3.31
CA SER A 41 -5.37 -12.40 -2.40
C SER A 41 -5.79 -11.99 -1.00
N GLU A 42 -4.88 -12.10 -0.03
CA GLU A 42 -5.07 -11.49 1.27
C GLU A 42 -5.04 -9.96 1.16
N LYS A 43 -5.91 -9.30 1.90
CA LYS A 43 -5.82 -7.86 2.14
C LYS A 43 -4.85 -7.62 3.29
N TYR A 44 -3.71 -7.08 2.97
CA TYR A 44 -2.70 -6.72 3.96
C TYR A 44 -3.08 -5.43 4.68
N ASP A 45 -2.91 -5.42 6.00
CA ASP A 45 -3.16 -4.26 6.86
C ASP A 45 -1.82 -3.57 7.18
N GLY A 46 -1.45 -2.64 6.34
CA GLY A 46 -0.19 -1.90 6.41
C GLY A 46 -0.33 -0.48 5.88
N VAL A 47 0.73 0.05 5.33
CA VAL A 47 0.77 1.36 4.67
C VAL A 47 1.04 1.17 3.20
N ARG A 48 0.10 1.61 2.35
CA ARG A 48 0.30 1.53 0.90
C ARG A 48 1.56 2.28 0.48
N GLY A 49 2.47 1.56 -0.15
CA GLY A 49 3.70 2.06 -0.74
C GLY A 49 3.62 2.04 -2.26
N PHE A 50 3.91 3.16 -2.88
CA PHE A 50 4.04 3.30 -4.32
C PHE A 50 5.50 3.63 -4.64
N TRP A 51 6.18 2.73 -5.31
CA TRP A 51 7.49 2.97 -5.89
C TRP A 51 7.33 3.52 -7.29
N ASP A 52 7.82 4.72 -7.56
CA ASP A 52 7.68 5.38 -8.87
C ASP A 52 8.83 5.07 -9.85
N GLY A 53 9.75 4.16 -9.46
CA GLY A 53 10.99 3.85 -10.15
C GLY A 53 12.22 4.55 -9.54
N ARG A 54 12.03 5.47 -8.58
CA ARG A 54 13.10 6.23 -7.90
C ARG A 54 12.80 6.51 -6.44
N THR A 55 11.54 6.73 -6.10
CA THR A 55 11.12 7.18 -4.77
C THR A 55 9.94 6.34 -4.29
N LEU A 56 10.03 5.88 -3.06
CA LEU A 56 8.91 5.22 -2.38
C LEU A 56 7.99 6.28 -1.76
N ARG A 57 6.70 6.24 -2.11
CA ARG A 57 5.70 7.22 -1.67
C ARG A 57 4.55 6.55 -0.97
N THR A 58 3.89 7.27 -0.08
CA THR A 58 2.59 6.87 0.46
C THR A 58 1.48 7.09 -0.58
N ARG A 59 0.28 6.61 -0.29
CA ARG A 59 -0.93 6.89 -1.08
C ARG A 59 -1.20 8.40 -1.22
N GLY A 60 -0.83 9.21 -0.23
CA GLY A 60 -1.00 10.67 -0.24
C GLY A 60 0.08 11.42 -1.01
N GLY A 61 1.12 10.72 -1.52
CA GLY A 61 2.23 11.32 -2.25
C GLY A 61 3.45 11.67 -1.38
N GLU A 62 3.34 11.54 -0.04
CA GLU A 62 4.46 11.82 0.83
C GLU A 62 5.59 10.79 0.62
N THR A 63 6.82 11.26 0.61
CA THR A 63 7.99 10.38 0.54
C THR A 63 8.12 9.53 1.80
N VAL A 64 8.17 8.22 1.62
CA VAL A 64 8.51 7.27 2.68
C VAL A 64 10.03 7.23 2.81
N ARG A 65 10.55 7.68 3.95
CA ARG A 65 11.98 7.65 4.25
C ARG A 65 12.36 6.26 4.74
N ALA A 66 12.76 5.41 3.81
CA ALA A 66 13.29 4.09 4.11
C ALA A 66 14.82 4.14 4.27
N PRO A 67 15.45 3.22 5.03
CA PRO A 67 16.89 3.04 4.99
C PRO A 67 17.36 2.73 3.57
N ALA A 68 18.55 3.20 3.19
CA ALA A 68 19.07 3.03 1.84
C ALA A 68 19.07 1.55 1.38
N TRP A 69 19.36 0.61 2.27
CA TRP A 69 19.37 -0.82 1.96
C TRP A 69 18.01 -1.38 1.57
N PHE A 70 16.91 -0.76 2.05
CA PHE A 70 15.54 -1.28 1.81
C PHE A 70 15.15 -1.17 0.34
N THR A 71 15.49 -0.06 -0.31
CA THR A 71 15.20 0.21 -1.72
C THR A 71 16.40 0.04 -2.66
N ALA A 72 17.56 -0.35 -2.12
CA ALA A 72 18.76 -0.56 -2.92
C ALA A 72 18.53 -1.65 -3.97
N GLY A 73 18.88 -1.36 -5.23
CA GLY A 73 18.71 -2.31 -6.34
C GLY A 73 17.26 -2.48 -6.81
N TRP A 74 16.30 -1.68 -6.32
CA TRP A 74 14.96 -1.69 -6.88
C TRP A 74 14.97 -1.14 -8.32
N PRO A 75 14.11 -1.66 -9.21
CA PRO A 75 14.12 -1.31 -10.62
C PRO A 75 13.52 0.08 -10.86
N GLU A 76 13.82 0.65 -12.02
CA GLU A 76 13.17 1.90 -12.49
C GLU A 76 11.71 1.68 -12.94
N VAL A 77 11.15 0.51 -12.68
CA VAL A 77 9.76 0.16 -13.01
C VAL A 77 8.88 0.45 -11.80
N PRO A 78 7.74 1.16 -11.96
CA PRO A 78 6.82 1.41 -10.87
C PRO A 78 6.24 0.12 -10.28
N MET A 79 6.20 0.06 -8.95
CA MET A 79 5.61 -1.04 -8.16
C MET A 79 4.59 -0.50 -7.18
N ASP A 80 3.45 -1.16 -7.08
CA ASP A 80 2.39 -0.85 -6.13
C ASP A 80 2.27 -1.98 -5.12
N GLY A 81 2.31 -1.66 -3.84
CA GLY A 81 2.36 -2.68 -2.79
C GLY A 81 1.94 -2.14 -1.43
N GLU A 82 2.05 -3.01 -0.43
CA GLU A 82 1.80 -2.68 0.98
C GLU A 82 3.08 -2.83 1.80
N LEU A 83 3.46 -1.78 2.53
CA LEU A 83 4.49 -1.82 3.56
C LEU A 83 3.89 -2.45 4.82
N TRP A 84 4.21 -3.72 5.06
CA TRP A 84 3.53 -4.57 6.01
C TRP A 84 4.48 -5.14 7.07
N ALA A 85 4.06 -5.09 8.32
CA ALA A 85 4.85 -5.58 9.46
C ALA A 85 4.39 -6.94 10.01
N GLY A 86 3.42 -7.56 9.38
CA GLY A 86 2.77 -8.77 9.89
C GLY A 86 1.31 -8.52 10.29
N ARG A 87 0.54 -9.60 10.42
CA ARG A 87 -0.87 -9.53 10.85
C ARG A 87 -0.98 -8.94 12.26
N GLY A 88 -1.99 -8.07 12.47
CA GLY A 88 -2.21 -7.37 13.73
C GLY A 88 -1.14 -6.33 14.09
N ARG A 89 -0.26 -5.96 13.15
CA ARG A 89 0.86 -5.05 13.40
C ARG A 89 0.79 -3.75 12.59
N PHE A 90 -0.40 -3.30 12.23
CA PHE A 90 -0.61 -2.04 11.50
C PHE A 90 0.09 -0.86 12.16
N SER A 91 -0.07 -0.68 13.48
CA SER A 91 0.56 0.43 14.21
C SER A 91 2.09 0.43 14.06
N HIS A 92 2.73 -0.75 13.99
CA HIS A 92 4.16 -0.85 13.76
C HIS A 92 4.53 -0.40 12.33
N ALA A 93 3.80 -0.87 11.32
CA ALA A 93 4.01 -0.44 9.93
C ALA A 93 3.84 1.08 9.81
N GLN A 94 2.76 1.62 10.39
CA GLN A 94 2.45 3.05 10.34
C GLN A 94 3.50 3.90 11.06
N SER A 95 3.91 3.54 12.28
CA SER A 95 4.92 4.29 13.03
C SER A 95 6.28 4.23 12.35
N THR A 96 6.67 3.08 11.79
CA THR A 96 7.96 2.91 11.11
C THR A 96 8.03 3.74 9.83
N THR A 97 7.00 3.71 9.00
CA THR A 97 6.98 4.43 7.70
C THR A 97 6.88 5.94 7.84
N ARG A 98 6.45 6.45 9.00
CA ARG A 98 6.37 7.90 9.30
C ARG A 98 7.63 8.48 9.92
N GLN A 99 8.64 7.66 10.24
CA GLN A 99 9.89 8.14 10.84
C GLN A 99 10.63 9.08 9.89
N GLN A 100 11.05 10.23 10.39
CA GLN A 100 11.89 11.17 9.65
C GLN A 100 13.34 10.66 9.53
N GLN A 101 13.78 9.91 10.53
CA GLN A 101 15.06 9.20 10.54
C GLN A 101 14.77 7.71 10.67
N PRO A 102 14.89 6.93 9.58
CA PRO A 102 14.52 5.52 9.58
C PRO A 102 15.48 4.70 10.44
N GLY A 103 14.91 3.95 11.39
CA GLY A 103 15.68 3.04 12.25
C GLY A 103 15.73 1.63 11.64
N ASP A 104 16.94 1.11 11.44
CA ASP A 104 17.18 -0.20 10.82
C ASP A 104 16.41 -1.34 11.49
N VAL A 105 16.39 -1.39 12.82
CA VAL A 105 15.71 -2.47 13.57
C VAL A 105 14.22 -2.54 13.26
N ALA A 106 13.55 -1.38 13.20
CA ALA A 106 12.12 -1.32 12.86
C ALA A 106 11.88 -1.73 11.40
N TRP A 107 12.71 -1.25 10.48
CA TRP A 107 12.59 -1.52 9.06
C TRP A 107 12.88 -2.99 8.68
N ARG A 108 13.72 -3.69 9.42
CA ARG A 108 13.93 -5.15 9.22
C ARG A 108 12.68 -5.99 9.46
N GLN A 109 11.65 -5.42 10.12
CA GLN A 109 10.35 -6.05 10.33
C GLN A 109 9.32 -5.68 9.25
N ILE A 110 9.66 -4.77 8.34
CA ILE A 110 8.78 -4.38 7.23
C ILE A 110 9.06 -5.25 6.01
N ARG A 111 7.99 -5.67 5.34
CA ARG A 111 8.03 -6.26 4.00
C ARG A 111 7.29 -5.36 3.03
N PHE A 112 7.77 -5.27 1.82
CA PHE A 112 7.03 -4.64 0.73
C PHE A 112 6.30 -5.74 -0.05
N MET A 113 5.00 -5.83 0.17
CA MET A 113 4.11 -6.82 -0.45
C MET A 113 3.60 -6.26 -1.77
N VAL A 114 4.29 -6.57 -2.87
CA VAL A 114 3.98 -6.03 -4.21
C VAL A 114 2.77 -6.75 -4.78
N PHE A 115 1.76 -6.01 -5.20
CA PHE A 115 0.52 -6.58 -5.73
C PHE A 115 0.18 -6.12 -7.16
N ASP A 116 0.84 -5.09 -7.70
CA ASP A 116 0.64 -4.67 -9.10
C ASP A 116 1.86 -3.91 -9.67
N LEU A 117 1.91 -3.84 -11.01
CA LEU A 117 2.89 -3.09 -11.80
C LEU A 117 2.20 -1.97 -12.61
N PRO A 118 2.07 -0.76 -12.07
CA PRO A 118 1.32 0.34 -12.71
C PRO A 118 1.87 0.78 -14.07
N GLY A 119 3.16 0.60 -14.31
CA GLY A 119 3.82 0.96 -15.57
C GLY A 119 3.55 0.00 -16.72
N ASP A 120 3.12 -1.22 -16.43
CA ASP A 120 2.81 -2.23 -17.44
C ASP A 120 1.41 -1.97 -18.05
N LYS A 121 1.31 -2.00 -19.37
CA LYS A 121 0.08 -1.69 -20.14
C LYS A 121 -0.82 -2.90 -20.35
N GLY A 122 -0.38 -4.10 -19.96
CA GLY A 122 -1.14 -5.34 -20.05
C GLY A 122 -2.30 -5.43 -19.09
N THR A 123 -3.10 -6.49 -19.24
CA THR A 123 -4.14 -6.86 -18.27
C THR A 123 -3.49 -7.38 -16.98
N PHE A 124 -4.27 -7.48 -15.88
CA PHE A 124 -3.73 -8.04 -14.64
C PHE A 124 -3.26 -9.50 -14.81
N ASP A 125 -3.95 -10.28 -15.65
CA ASP A 125 -3.50 -11.64 -16.02
C ASP A 125 -2.11 -11.64 -16.66
N GLN A 126 -1.74 -10.59 -17.40
CA GLN A 126 -0.42 -10.42 -18.01
C GLN A 126 0.59 -9.80 -17.05
N ARG A 127 0.17 -8.83 -16.21
CA ARG A 127 1.03 -8.19 -15.23
C ARG A 127 1.45 -9.12 -14.09
N LEU A 128 0.58 -10.04 -13.68
CA LEU A 128 0.86 -10.94 -12.56
C LEU A 128 2.10 -11.82 -12.75
N PRO A 129 2.28 -12.55 -13.86
CA PRO A 129 3.54 -13.28 -14.10
C PRO A 129 4.75 -12.36 -14.21
N ALA A 130 4.63 -11.17 -14.83
CA ALA A 130 5.69 -10.19 -14.89
C ALA A 130 6.09 -9.66 -13.51
N LEU A 131 5.12 -9.40 -12.64
CA LEU A 131 5.33 -9.02 -11.24
C LEU A 131 6.09 -10.10 -10.47
N ASN A 132 5.66 -11.36 -10.58
CA ASN A 132 6.31 -12.48 -9.90
C ASN A 132 7.77 -12.62 -10.35
N ALA A 133 8.04 -12.57 -11.65
CA ALA A 133 9.40 -12.65 -12.20
C ALA A 133 10.26 -11.46 -11.75
N LEU A 134 9.70 -10.24 -11.72
CA LEU A 134 10.40 -9.05 -11.25
C LEU A 134 10.79 -9.19 -9.78
N VAL A 135 9.86 -9.55 -8.91
CA VAL A 135 10.12 -9.69 -7.46
C VAL A 135 11.13 -10.82 -7.20
N GLU A 136 11.03 -11.93 -7.91
CA GLU A 136 12.00 -13.03 -7.82
C GLU A 136 13.40 -12.57 -8.24
N SER A 137 13.53 -11.80 -9.31
CA SER A 137 14.81 -11.29 -9.80
C SER A 137 15.50 -10.32 -8.83
N LEU A 138 14.75 -9.64 -7.96
CA LEU A 138 15.33 -8.79 -6.92
C LEU A 138 16.10 -9.57 -5.86
N GLY A 139 15.72 -10.82 -5.59
CA GLY A 139 16.38 -11.67 -4.62
C GLY A 139 16.36 -11.13 -3.18
N GLN A 140 15.45 -10.19 -2.88
CA GLN A 140 15.38 -9.49 -1.59
C GLN A 140 14.27 -10.08 -0.72
N PRO A 141 14.56 -10.69 0.44
CA PRO A 141 13.55 -11.39 1.24
C PRO A 141 12.45 -10.49 1.81
N TRP A 142 12.70 -9.19 1.88
CA TRP A 142 11.69 -8.21 2.32
C TRP A 142 10.82 -7.67 1.20
N VAL A 143 11.10 -7.97 -0.08
CA VAL A 143 10.22 -7.67 -1.22
C VAL A 143 9.55 -8.95 -1.65
N GLN A 144 8.24 -9.02 -1.58
CA GLN A 144 7.49 -10.24 -1.84
C GLN A 144 6.31 -9.97 -2.76
N ALA A 145 6.11 -10.83 -3.76
CA ALA A 145 4.89 -10.79 -4.55
C ALA A 145 3.71 -11.29 -3.70
N VAL A 146 2.60 -10.56 -3.75
CA VAL A 146 1.37 -10.99 -3.06
C VAL A 146 0.83 -12.26 -3.73
N PRO A 147 0.68 -13.39 -2.99
CA PRO A 147 0.14 -14.62 -3.53
C PRO A 147 -1.29 -14.42 -4.05
N GLN A 148 -1.52 -14.79 -5.30
CA GLN A 148 -2.82 -14.71 -5.97
C GLN A 148 -3.37 -16.10 -6.22
N ARG A 149 -4.69 -16.27 -6.13
CA ARG A 149 -5.38 -17.54 -6.41
C ARG A 149 -6.74 -17.32 -7.05
N ARG A 150 -7.25 -18.33 -7.74
CA ARG A 150 -8.64 -18.35 -8.19
C ARG A 150 -9.49 -19.07 -7.15
N VAL A 151 -10.77 -18.69 -7.05
CA VAL A 151 -11.78 -19.38 -6.22
C VAL A 151 -12.93 -19.84 -7.12
N ALA A 152 -13.47 -21.01 -6.83
CA ALA A 152 -14.46 -21.62 -7.69
C ALA A 152 -15.86 -20.98 -7.57
N ASN A 153 -16.23 -20.50 -6.39
CA ASN A 153 -17.55 -19.97 -6.08
C ASN A 153 -17.56 -19.16 -4.79
N ASP A 154 -18.69 -18.57 -4.45
CA ASP A 154 -18.85 -17.75 -3.24
C ASP A 154 -18.58 -18.54 -1.95
N ALA A 155 -19.02 -19.80 -1.85
CA ALA A 155 -18.74 -20.62 -0.66
C ALA A 155 -17.23 -20.79 -0.43
N ALA A 156 -16.44 -21.00 -1.50
CA ALA A 156 -14.99 -21.08 -1.42
C ALA A 156 -14.37 -19.72 -1.05
N LEU A 157 -14.91 -18.61 -1.56
CA LEU A 157 -14.49 -17.26 -1.22
C LEU A 157 -14.73 -16.96 0.26
N GLN A 158 -15.95 -17.25 0.78
CA GLN A 158 -16.29 -17.04 2.19
C GLN A 158 -15.44 -17.94 3.11
N ALA A 159 -15.23 -19.21 2.73
CA ALA A 159 -14.35 -20.09 3.48
C ALA A 159 -12.89 -19.57 3.53
N LEU A 160 -12.40 -18.98 2.43
CA LEU A 160 -11.08 -18.34 2.41
C LEU A 160 -11.06 -17.11 3.30
N LEU A 161 -12.06 -16.23 3.23
CA LEU A 161 -12.20 -15.05 4.10
C LEU A 161 -12.14 -15.45 5.58
N HIS A 162 -12.96 -16.42 5.98
CA HIS A 162 -13.02 -16.89 7.37
C HIS A 162 -11.67 -17.46 7.85
N ARG A 163 -10.96 -18.22 6.99
CA ARG A 163 -9.61 -18.72 7.33
C ARG A 163 -8.61 -17.58 7.50
N THR A 164 -8.63 -16.61 6.60
CA THR A 164 -7.73 -15.45 6.65
C THR A 164 -7.95 -14.63 7.92
N VAL A 165 -9.20 -14.31 8.24
CA VAL A 165 -9.56 -13.52 9.43
C VAL A 165 -9.25 -14.28 10.73
N ARG A 166 -9.57 -15.59 10.80
CA ARG A 166 -9.19 -16.40 11.99
C ARG A 166 -7.69 -16.48 12.22
N ALA A 167 -6.90 -16.37 11.15
CA ALA A 167 -5.45 -16.31 11.24
C ALA A 167 -4.91 -14.87 11.48
N GLY A 168 -5.79 -13.90 11.80
CA GLY A 168 -5.44 -12.51 12.10
C GLY A 168 -5.26 -11.61 10.89
N GLY A 169 -5.65 -12.06 9.68
CA GLY A 169 -5.66 -11.23 8.47
C GLY A 169 -6.88 -10.30 8.44
N GLU A 170 -6.80 -9.21 7.69
CA GLU A 170 -7.85 -8.18 7.62
C GLU A 170 -9.04 -8.60 6.74
N GLY A 171 -8.78 -9.33 5.68
CA GLY A 171 -9.76 -9.72 4.68
C GLY A 171 -9.13 -10.16 3.37
N LEU A 172 -9.85 -9.97 2.29
CA LEU A 172 -9.43 -10.37 0.94
C LEU A 172 -9.50 -9.19 -0.03
N MET A 173 -8.68 -9.27 -1.09
CA MET A 173 -8.76 -8.43 -2.28
C MET A 173 -9.11 -9.32 -3.46
N LEU A 174 -9.99 -8.82 -4.34
CA LEU A 174 -10.33 -9.44 -5.61
C LEU A 174 -9.90 -8.49 -6.71
N HIS A 175 -9.05 -8.96 -7.62
CA HIS A 175 -8.53 -8.19 -8.75
C HIS A 175 -8.96 -8.84 -10.06
N ARG A 176 -9.68 -8.10 -10.92
CA ARG A 176 -10.17 -8.62 -12.19
C ARG A 176 -9.01 -8.93 -13.14
N GLY A 177 -8.92 -10.16 -13.61
CA GLY A 177 -7.83 -10.62 -14.48
C GLY A 177 -7.69 -9.82 -15.79
N ALA A 178 -8.80 -9.46 -16.41
CA ALA A 178 -8.84 -8.71 -17.67
C ALA A 178 -8.64 -7.19 -17.49
N SER A 179 -8.45 -6.68 -16.25
CA SER A 179 -8.35 -5.24 -16.00
C SER A 179 -6.99 -4.66 -16.39
N LEU A 180 -7.02 -3.47 -16.97
CA LEU A 180 -5.83 -2.61 -17.07
C LEU A 180 -5.61 -1.88 -15.74
N TYR A 181 -4.37 -1.42 -15.49
CA TYR A 181 -4.14 -0.53 -14.35
C TYR A 181 -4.71 0.86 -14.66
N ARG A 182 -5.77 1.23 -13.97
CA ARG A 182 -6.44 2.53 -14.11
C ARG A 182 -6.61 3.16 -12.74
N ALA A 183 -6.21 4.42 -12.62
CA ALA A 183 -6.42 5.18 -11.41
C ALA A 183 -7.92 5.36 -11.10
N GLY A 184 -8.22 5.40 -9.81
CA GLY A 184 -9.58 5.59 -9.35
C GLY A 184 -10.26 4.31 -8.90
N ARG A 185 -11.53 4.43 -8.55
CA ARG A 185 -12.34 3.36 -7.96
C ARG A 185 -13.20 2.71 -9.05
N SER A 186 -13.07 1.40 -9.19
CA SER A 186 -13.85 0.62 -10.16
C SER A 186 -14.06 -0.81 -9.64
N ASP A 187 -14.88 -1.60 -10.35
CA ASP A 187 -15.06 -3.02 -10.06
C ASP A 187 -13.86 -3.89 -10.48
N ASP A 188 -12.79 -3.28 -10.99
CA ASP A 188 -11.55 -3.99 -11.32
C ASP A 188 -10.78 -4.42 -10.06
N LEU A 189 -10.95 -3.68 -8.95
CA LEU A 189 -10.37 -4.04 -7.65
C LEU A 189 -11.46 -3.95 -6.57
N ILE A 190 -11.60 -5.00 -5.78
CA ILE A 190 -12.65 -5.13 -4.77
C ILE A 190 -12.06 -5.59 -3.45
N LYS A 191 -12.49 -4.99 -2.34
CA LYS A 191 -12.15 -5.40 -0.98
C LYS A 191 -13.30 -6.17 -0.35
N LEU A 192 -12.99 -7.28 0.32
CA LEU A 192 -13.93 -8.09 1.10
C LEU A 192 -13.41 -8.23 2.53
N LYS A 193 -14.19 -7.74 3.50
CA LYS A 193 -13.92 -7.82 4.93
C LYS A 193 -15.10 -8.44 5.65
N THR A 194 -14.88 -8.93 6.88
CA THR A 194 -15.97 -9.42 7.76
C THR A 194 -16.77 -8.29 8.40
N HIS A 195 -16.16 -7.08 8.48
CA HIS A 195 -16.81 -5.89 9.00
C HIS A 195 -16.66 -4.76 7.97
N GLU A 196 -17.70 -3.97 7.80
CA GLU A 196 -17.65 -2.76 6.99
C GLU A 196 -17.01 -1.64 7.82
N ASP A 197 -15.96 -1.01 7.28
CA ASP A 197 -15.45 0.23 7.84
C ASP A 197 -16.41 1.36 7.42
N THR A 198 -16.92 2.11 8.39
CA THR A 198 -17.72 3.31 8.14
C THR A 198 -16.82 4.53 8.29
N GLU A 199 -16.75 5.37 7.26
CA GLU A 199 -16.12 6.68 7.38
C GLU A 199 -17.10 7.63 8.08
N ALA A 200 -16.66 8.29 9.17
CA ALA A 200 -17.41 9.31 9.87
C ALA A 200 -16.70 10.66 9.72
N ARG A 201 -17.48 11.72 9.43
CA ARG A 201 -16.98 13.08 9.45
C ARG A 201 -17.11 13.61 10.88
N VAL A 202 -16.01 14.06 11.48
CA VAL A 202 -16.05 14.78 12.76
C VAL A 202 -16.74 16.13 12.53
N ILE A 203 -17.92 16.31 13.14
CA ILE A 203 -18.72 17.53 12.99
C ILE A 203 -18.55 18.50 14.17
N ALA A 204 -18.04 18.02 15.32
CA ALA A 204 -17.75 18.84 16.48
C ALA A 204 -16.73 18.18 17.40
N HIS A 205 -16.00 18.99 18.16
CA HIS A 205 -15.19 18.56 19.29
C HIS A 205 -15.87 19.07 20.57
N LEU A 206 -16.13 18.18 21.51
CA LEU A 206 -16.64 18.55 22.83
C LEU A 206 -15.48 18.49 23.84
N PRO A 207 -15.44 19.41 24.84
CA PRO A 207 -14.48 19.34 25.91
C PRO A 207 -14.54 18.00 26.63
N GLY A 208 -13.40 17.38 26.88
CA GLY A 208 -13.31 16.15 27.66
C GLY A 208 -13.76 16.39 29.12
N LYS A 209 -14.27 15.34 29.78
CA LYS A 209 -14.52 15.32 31.23
C LYS A 209 -13.56 14.36 31.88
N GLY A 210 -12.75 14.83 32.82
CA GLY A 210 -11.86 13.97 33.58
C GLY A 210 -10.42 14.47 33.67
N ARG A 211 -9.52 13.59 34.13
CA ARG A 211 -8.12 13.92 34.49
C ARG A 211 -7.27 14.45 33.30
N HIS A 212 -7.71 14.28 32.07
CA HIS A 212 -7.03 14.69 30.83
C HIS A 212 -7.92 15.56 29.94
N ALA A 213 -8.88 16.27 30.54
CA ALA A 213 -9.73 17.21 29.82
C ALA A 213 -9.03 18.55 29.57
#